data_d40fc8f82f1b0adfd8fe814917e1e07c
#
_entry.id   d40fc8f82f1b0adfd8fe814917e1e07c
#
_cell.length_a   1.000
_cell.length_b   1.000
_cell.length_c   1.000
_cell.angle_alpha   90.00
_cell.angle_beta   90.00
_cell.angle_gamma   90.00
#
_symmetry.space_group_name_H-M   'P 1'
#
loop_
_entity.id
_entity.type
_entity.pdbx_description
1 polymer ?
#
loop_
_entity_poly.entity_id
_entity_poly.type
_entity_poly.pdbx_seq_one_letter_code
_entity_poly.pdbx_strand_id
1 'polypeptide(L)'
;MRKKQVLQLLTMLTATAAVCAGLFLRHQPMEVAAVRVEKGNICRTVGVAGMVCYTQETPVTAMVSGMVDALYVIEGERVTQGQALARISGGTAQEQAVLALMTHLDDDGRSALMQTLAEGSVLRAPVSGIVQRVATAAFAPVQAGSIPMTIAAGAPEIVFLCVPADAEDVRVGQLADISTNGKHCGYATVASIKPMIAENSSAYRLILTPQDGLTLSPGIEVEAQITAEYHAQVTTLPLSAITPDETVWWIADGICTEIPAQIVQTDENSAWVSLPEGISVVNGEFDRCQQGVRVWIAEGTP
;
A
#
# COMPACT_ATOMS: atom_id res chain seq x y z
N MET A 1 -78.53 -1.68 45.24
CA MET A 1 -77.91 -2.61 44.27
C MET A 1 -77.30 -1.92 43.03
N ARG A 2 -77.85 -0.85 42.51
CA ARG A 2 -77.36 -0.21 41.25
C ARG A 2 -75.93 0.41 41.32
N LYS A 3 -75.52 0.94 42.46
CA LYS A 3 -74.16 1.57 42.56
C LYS A 3 -72.98 0.57 42.44
N LYS A 4 -73.12 -0.64 42.99
CA LYS A 4 -72.07 -1.68 42.87
C LYS A 4 -71.97 -2.22 41.44
N GLN A 5 -73.08 -2.33 40.71
CA GLN A 5 -73.05 -2.78 39.31
C GLN A 5 -72.45 -1.74 38.37
N VAL A 6 -72.71 -0.44 38.61
CA VAL A 6 -72.10 0.65 37.83
C VAL A 6 -70.58 0.71 38.08
N LEU A 7 -70.10 0.49 39.32
CA LEU A 7 -68.69 0.45 39.66
C LEU A 7 -67.98 -0.74 39.01
N GLN A 8 -68.62 -1.91 38.96
CA GLN A 8 -68.07 -3.10 38.28
C GLN A 8 -68.00 -2.92 36.76
N LEU A 9 -68.99 -2.27 36.13
CA LEU A 9 -68.97 -1.93 34.73
C LEU A 9 -67.83 -0.93 34.39
N LEU A 10 -67.63 0.06 35.26
CA LEU A 10 -66.59 1.06 35.08
C LEU A 10 -65.19 0.45 35.21
N THR A 11 -64.96 -0.46 36.16
CA THR A 11 -63.71 -1.16 36.31
C THR A 11 -63.42 -2.13 35.16
N MET A 12 -64.48 -2.77 34.61
CA MET A 12 -64.33 -3.66 33.45
C MET A 12 -64.01 -2.84 32.16
N LEU A 13 -64.61 -1.65 32.01
CA LEU A 13 -64.33 -0.75 30.89
C LEU A 13 -62.90 -0.17 30.95
N THR A 14 -62.42 0.18 32.14
CA THR A 14 -61.03 0.67 32.31
C THR A 14 -60.03 -0.44 32.10
N ALA A 15 -60.32 -1.67 32.51
CA ALA A 15 -59.45 -2.84 32.27
C ALA A 15 -59.35 -3.20 30.77
N THR A 16 -60.52 -3.17 30.06
CA THR A 16 -60.52 -3.38 28.62
C THR A 16 -59.82 -2.25 27.86
N ALA A 17 -60.02 -0.99 28.26
CA ALA A 17 -59.32 0.13 27.67
C ALA A 17 -57.79 0.06 27.91
N ALA A 18 -57.34 -0.37 29.07
CA ALA A 18 -55.94 -0.57 29.39
C ALA A 18 -55.32 -1.71 28.59
N VAL A 19 -56.06 -2.83 28.39
CA VAL A 19 -55.62 -3.95 27.54
C VAL A 19 -55.57 -3.53 26.06
N CYS A 20 -56.56 -2.81 25.58
CA CYS A 20 -56.56 -2.27 24.21
C CYS A 20 -55.43 -1.25 23.98
N ALA A 21 -55.20 -0.35 24.94
CA ALA A 21 -54.10 0.62 24.89
C ALA A 21 -52.74 -0.10 24.95
N GLY A 22 -52.59 -1.14 25.76
CA GLY A 22 -51.38 -1.98 25.81
C GLY A 22 -51.12 -2.74 24.51
N LEU A 23 -52.18 -3.24 23.89
CA LEU A 23 -52.07 -3.88 22.56
C LEU A 23 -51.77 -2.85 21.45
N PHE A 24 -52.31 -1.64 21.55
CA PHE A 24 -52.07 -0.56 20.57
C PHE A 24 -50.62 -0.01 20.69
N LEU A 25 -50.08 0.15 21.92
CA LEU A 25 -48.71 0.54 22.15
C LEU A 25 -47.71 -0.51 21.73
N ARG A 26 -48.08 -1.78 21.74
CA ARG A 26 -47.26 -2.90 21.28
C ARG A 26 -47.17 -3.04 19.76
N HIS A 27 -47.98 -2.32 19.01
CA HIS A 27 -48.09 -2.36 17.55
C HIS A 27 -47.66 -1.07 16.86
N GLN A 28 -46.99 -0.16 17.59
CA GLN A 28 -46.43 1.00 16.90
C GLN A 28 -45.23 0.52 16.03
N PRO A 29 -45.26 0.83 14.74
CA PRO A 29 -44.17 0.48 13.85
C PRO A 29 -42.91 1.21 14.33
N MET A 30 -41.81 0.50 14.38
CA MET A 30 -40.51 1.03 14.78
C MET A 30 -39.84 1.68 13.57
N GLU A 31 -39.30 2.87 13.77
CA GLU A 31 -38.52 3.56 12.76
C GLU A 31 -37.13 2.92 12.66
N VAL A 32 -36.71 2.52 11.47
CA VAL A 32 -35.42 1.89 11.19
C VAL A 32 -34.77 2.54 9.98
N ALA A 33 -33.45 2.68 10.03
CA ALA A 33 -32.67 2.97 8.84
C ALA A 33 -32.65 1.73 7.93
N ALA A 34 -32.86 1.90 6.65
CA ALA A 34 -32.86 0.81 5.68
C ALA A 34 -31.91 1.12 4.52
N VAL A 35 -31.30 0.09 4.00
CA VAL A 35 -30.48 0.14 2.79
C VAL A 35 -30.99 -0.90 1.80
N ARG A 36 -30.85 -0.62 0.51
CA ARG A 36 -31.24 -1.57 -0.55
C ARG A 36 -30.03 -2.40 -0.95
N VAL A 37 -30.30 -3.65 -1.29
CA VAL A 37 -29.34 -4.51 -1.98
C VAL A 37 -29.24 -4.01 -3.42
N GLU A 38 -28.09 -3.47 -3.76
CA GLU A 38 -27.82 -2.91 -5.10
C GLU A 38 -26.62 -3.61 -5.74
N LYS A 39 -26.49 -3.44 -7.06
CA LYS A 39 -25.30 -3.88 -7.75
C LYS A 39 -24.16 -2.93 -7.49
N GLY A 40 -23.10 -3.45 -6.93
CA GLY A 40 -21.84 -2.77 -6.69
C GLY A 40 -20.66 -3.54 -7.22
N ASN A 41 -19.48 -3.05 -6.88
CA ASN A 41 -18.23 -3.72 -7.16
C ASN A 41 -17.58 -4.07 -5.82
N ILE A 42 -17.05 -5.27 -5.71
CA ILE A 42 -16.25 -5.70 -4.57
C ILE A 42 -14.82 -5.88 -5.01
N CYS A 43 -13.90 -5.35 -4.22
CA CYS A 43 -12.48 -5.40 -4.45
C CYS A 43 -11.79 -5.90 -3.18
N ARG A 44 -11.15 -7.07 -3.27
CA ARG A 44 -10.26 -7.52 -2.21
C ARG A 44 -8.87 -6.99 -2.48
N THR A 45 -8.31 -6.27 -1.52
CA THR A 45 -6.96 -5.73 -1.60
C THR A 45 -6.03 -6.40 -0.60
N VAL A 46 -4.76 -6.50 -0.98
CA VAL A 46 -3.68 -6.94 -0.09
C VAL A 46 -2.78 -5.74 0.15
N GLY A 47 -2.70 -5.30 1.41
CA GLY A 47 -1.84 -4.20 1.83
C GLY A 47 -0.42 -4.69 2.11
N VAL A 48 0.57 -4.08 1.49
CA VAL A 48 1.99 -4.39 1.72
C VAL A 48 2.81 -3.10 1.87
N ALA A 49 3.84 -3.16 2.70
CA ALA A 49 4.78 -2.06 2.89
C ALA A 49 6.15 -2.44 2.33
N GLY A 50 6.84 -1.48 1.72
CA GLY A 50 8.14 -1.72 1.07
C GLY A 50 8.89 -0.44 0.79
N MET A 51 9.87 -0.53 -0.09
CA MET A 51 10.69 0.62 -0.47
C MET A 51 10.99 0.65 -1.96
N VAL A 52 11.30 1.85 -2.43
CA VAL A 52 11.74 2.07 -3.82
C VAL A 52 13.22 1.75 -3.94
N CYS A 53 13.54 0.86 -4.86
CA CYS A 53 14.91 0.50 -5.23
C CYS A 53 15.13 0.72 -6.72
N TYR A 54 16.36 0.92 -7.13
CA TYR A 54 16.69 0.85 -8.55
C TYR A 54 17.10 -0.57 -8.96
N THR A 55 16.85 -0.92 -10.22
CA THR A 55 17.16 -2.26 -10.75
C THR A 55 18.64 -2.59 -10.76
N GLN A 56 19.48 -1.56 -10.84
CA GLN A 56 20.92 -1.73 -10.96
C GLN A 56 21.66 -0.81 -9.98
N GLU A 57 22.53 -1.40 -9.20
CA GLU A 57 23.52 -0.70 -8.42
C GLU A 57 24.87 -0.84 -9.13
N THR A 58 25.44 0.28 -9.57
CA THR A 58 26.73 0.30 -10.26
C THR A 58 27.79 0.88 -9.34
N PRO A 59 28.80 0.07 -8.93
CA PRO A 59 29.88 0.57 -8.11
C PRO A 59 30.79 1.49 -8.94
N VAL A 60 31.20 2.60 -8.34
CA VAL A 60 32.25 3.46 -8.85
C VAL A 60 33.56 3.02 -8.21
N THR A 61 34.44 2.43 -9.00
CA THR A 61 35.72 1.90 -8.49
C THR A 61 36.82 2.92 -8.65
N ALA A 62 37.62 3.10 -7.61
CA ALA A 62 38.79 3.94 -7.66
C ALA A 62 39.90 3.25 -8.46
N MET A 63 40.42 3.93 -9.48
CA MET A 63 41.54 3.42 -10.31
C MET A 63 42.90 3.66 -9.70
N VAL A 64 43.03 4.65 -8.82
CA VAL A 64 44.26 5.07 -8.18
C VAL A 64 44.10 5.14 -6.66
N SER A 65 45.20 4.91 -5.94
CA SER A 65 45.28 5.15 -4.49
C SER A 65 45.70 6.57 -4.22
N GLY A 66 45.12 7.19 -3.19
CA GLY A 66 45.44 8.57 -2.83
C GLY A 66 44.50 9.12 -1.78
N MET A 67 44.43 10.44 -1.68
CA MET A 67 43.48 11.16 -0.85
C MET A 67 42.42 11.83 -1.72
N VAL A 68 41.18 11.85 -1.25
CA VAL A 68 40.09 12.59 -1.92
C VAL A 68 40.34 14.09 -1.73
N ASP A 69 40.75 14.75 -2.80
CA ASP A 69 41.03 16.19 -2.82
C ASP A 69 39.75 17.02 -2.84
N ALA A 70 38.78 16.59 -3.66
CA ALA A 70 37.47 17.21 -3.76
C ALA A 70 36.40 16.19 -4.06
N LEU A 71 35.24 16.41 -3.43
CA LEU A 71 34.00 15.67 -3.68
C LEU A 71 33.04 16.62 -4.38
N TYR A 72 32.53 16.22 -5.53
CA TYR A 72 31.68 17.09 -6.39
C TYR A 72 30.19 16.76 -6.31
N VAL A 73 29.84 15.63 -5.64
CA VAL A 73 28.46 15.14 -5.57
C VAL A 73 28.13 14.73 -4.14
N ILE A 74 26.83 14.73 -3.84
CA ILE A 74 26.27 14.26 -2.58
C ILE A 74 25.31 13.08 -2.82
N GLU A 75 25.00 12.35 -1.76
CA GLU A 75 23.96 11.30 -1.83
C GLU A 75 22.61 11.89 -2.24
N GLY A 76 21.89 11.19 -3.12
CA GLY A 76 20.63 11.63 -3.71
C GLY A 76 20.77 12.51 -4.95
N GLU A 77 21.97 12.95 -5.33
CA GLU A 77 22.19 13.77 -6.50
C GLU A 77 22.11 12.98 -7.79
N ARG A 78 21.45 13.54 -8.81
CA ARG A 78 21.40 12.95 -10.16
C ARG A 78 22.67 13.26 -10.94
N VAL A 79 23.25 12.22 -11.51
CA VAL A 79 24.51 12.30 -12.30
C VAL A 79 24.32 11.72 -13.69
N THR A 80 25.09 12.23 -14.64
CA THR A 80 25.16 11.70 -16.01
C THR A 80 26.41 10.89 -16.22
N GLN A 81 26.37 9.93 -17.13
CA GLN A 81 27.53 9.13 -17.49
C GLN A 81 28.73 10.03 -17.87
N GLY A 82 29.90 9.74 -17.32
CA GLY A 82 31.13 10.52 -17.51
C GLY A 82 31.27 11.75 -16.61
N GLN A 83 30.23 12.15 -15.86
CA GLN A 83 30.32 13.25 -14.91
C GLN A 83 31.37 13.02 -13.85
N ALA A 84 32.18 14.04 -13.52
CA ALA A 84 33.15 13.95 -12.44
C ALA A 84 32.45 13.91 -11.09
N LEU A 85 32.81 12.93 -10.26
CA LEU A 85 32.24 12.70 -8.94
C LEU A 85 33.17 13.12 -7.81
N ALA A 86 34.45 12.82 -7.95
CA ALA A 86 35.49 13.22 -7.02
C ALA A 86 36.86 13.31 -7.70
N ARG A 87 37.79 14.03 -7.08
CA ARG A 87 39.19 14.06 -7.46
C ARG A 87 40.00 13.37 -6.39
N ILE A 88 40.93 12.49 -6.80
CA ILE A 88 41.88 11.81 -5.93
C ILE A 88 43.28 12.36 -6.26
N SER A 89 43.96 12.92 -5.26
CA SER A 89 45.38 13.27 -5.40
C SER A 89 46.24 12.03 -5.10
N GLY A 90 47.25 11.79 -5.90
CA GLY A 90 48.17 10.66 -5.74
C GLY A 90 48.92 10.74 -4.40
N GLY A 91 49.09 9.58 -3.76
CA GLY A 91 49.96 9.50 -2.57
C GLY A 91 51.44 9.61 -2.98
N THR A 92 52.27 10.09 -2.04
CA THR A 92 53.73 10.31 -2.24
C THR A 92 54.48 9.13 -2.84
N ALA A 93 54.08 7.90 -2.52
CA ALA A 93 54.67 6.67 -3.07
C ALA A 93 54.38 6.50 -4.57
N GLN A 94 53.19 6.90 -5.04
CA GLN A 94 52.80 6.83 -6.44
C GLN A 94 53.48 7.94 -7.25
N GLU A 95 53.63 9.13 -6.68
CA GLU A 95 54.40 10.21 -7.29
C GLU A 95 55.86 9.82 -7.49
N GLN A 96 56.50 9.18 -6.51
CA GLN A 96 57.86 8.70 -6.62
C GLN A 96 58.01 7.61 -7.68
N ALA A 97 57.08 6.67 -7.77
CA ALA A 97 57.08 5.63 -8.80
C ALA A 97 56.89 6.20 -10.22
N VAL A 98 56.02 7.19 -10.34
CA VAL A 98 55.79 7.92 -11.61
C VAL A 98 57.03 8.72 -12.00
N LEU A 99 57.66 9.42 -11.06
CA LEU A 99 58.87 10.16 -11.32
C LEU A 99 60.03 9.25 -11.77
N ALA A 100 60.16 8.07 -11.15
CA ALA A 100 61.15 7.06 -11.54
C ALA A 100 60.89 6.52 -12.96
N LEU A 101 59.62 6.30 -13.31
CA LEU A 101 59.24 5.82 -14.64
C LEU A 101 59.46 6.90 -15.71
N MET A 102 59.21 8.15 -15.41
CA MET A 102 59.39 9.29 -16.31
C MET A 102 60.84 9.50 -16.74
N THR A 103 61.82 9.08 -15.94
CA THR A 103 63.25 9.19 -16.29
C THR A 103 63.66 8.27 -17.45
N HIS A 104 62.86 7.26 -17.75
CA HIS A 104 63.10 6.26 -18.79
C HIS A 104 62.22 6.39 -20.04
N LEU A 105 61.27 7.35 -20.06
CA LEU A 105 60.35 7.60 -21.16
C LEU A 105 60.83 8.77 -22.04
N ASP A 106 60.54 8.73 -23.30
CA ASP A 106 60.63 9.87 -24.22
C ASP A 106 59.52 10.91 -23.94
N ASP A 107 59.53 12.05 -24.61
CA ASP A 107 58.60 13.15 -24.37
C ASP A 107 57.16 12.76 -24.68
N ASP A 108 56.95 11.90 -25.71
CA ASP A 108 55.60 11.43 -26.09
C ASP A 108 55.08 10.46 -25.01
N GLY A 109 55.93 9.55 -24.54
CA GLY A 109 55.58 8.61 -23.48
C GLY A 109 55.30 9.29 -22.14
N ARG A 110 56.06 10.36 -21.82
CA ARG A 110 55.80 11.19 -20.63
C ARG A 110 54.44 11.88 -20.71
N SER A 111 54.11 12.46 -21.86
CA SER A 111 52.84 13.14 -22.07
C SER A 111 51.67 12.18 -21.97
N ALA A 112 51.77 11.01 -22.58
CA ALA A 112 50.75 9.95 -22.53
C ALA A 112 50.55 9.44 -21.07
N LEU A 113 51.65 9.23 -20.33
CA LEU A 113 51.56 8.79 -18.93
C LEU A 113 50.90 9.85 -18.03
N MET A 114 51.28 11.14 -18.21
CA MET A 114 50.68 12.24 -17.46
C MET A 114 49.17 12.37 -17.76
N GLN A 115 48.75 12.21 -19.00
CA GLN A 115 47.37 12.25 -19.35
C GLN A 115 46.59 11.08 -18.72
N THR A 116 47.12 9.86 -18.78
CA THR A 116 46.51 8.67 -18.16
C THR A 116 46.36 8.82 -16.66
N LEU A 117 47.40 9.36 -15.97
CA LEU A 117 47.34 9.62 -14.54
C LEU A 117 46.33 10.72 -14.19
N ALA A 118 46.27 11.78 -14.98
CA ALA A 118 45.31 12.85 -14.76
C ALA A 118 43.87 12.37 -14.97
N GLU A 119 43.64 11.54 -15.98
CA GLU A 119 42.34 10.91 -16.20
C GLU A 119 41.97 9.93 -15.09
N GLY A 120 42.90 9.08 -14.64
CA GLY A 120 42.68 8.11 -13.57
C GLY A 120 42.51 8.74 -12.18
N SER A 121 42.91 9.99 -11.99
CA SER A 121 42.76 10.72 -10.71
C SER A 121 41.34 11.29 -10.52
N VAL A 122 40.51 11.30 -11.56
CA VAL A 122 39.14 11.77 -11.47
C VAL A 122 38.19 10.58 -11.49
N LEU A 123 37.44 10.37 -10.39
CA LEU A 123 36.36 9.43 -10.36
C LEU A 123 35.21 9.97 -11.21
N ARG A 124 34.75 9.16 -12.16
CA ARG A 124 33.63 9.51 -13.05
C ARG A 124 32.51 8.52 -12.94
N ALA A 125 31.29 8.99 -13.18
CA ALA A 125 30.11 8.16 -13.20
C ALA A 125 30.16 7.16 -14.37
N PRO A 126 30.15 5.83 -14.12
CA PRO A 126 30.16 4.84 -15.20
C PRO A 126 28.80 4.78 -15.94
N VAL A 127 27.72 5.20 -15.29
CA VAL A 127 26.34 5.23 -15.81
C VAL A 127 25.64 6.50 -15.35
N SER A 128 24.59 6.90 -16.07
CA SER A 128 23.66 7.94 -15.58
C SER A 128 22.74 7.35 -14.55
N GLY A 129 22.49 8.09 -13.46
CA GLY A 129 21.64 7.60 -12.37
C GLY A 129 21.59 8.55 -11.20
N ILE A 130 21.37 8.03 -10.00
CA ILE A 130 21.39 8.78 -8.75
C ILE A 130 22.48 8.22 -7.84
N VAL A 131 23.22 9.09 -7.20
CA VAL A 131 24.24 8.70 -6.21
C VAL A 131 23.51 8.10 -5.00
N GLN A 132 23.58 6.79 -4.85
CA GLN A 132 22.89 6.06 -3.78
C GLN A 132 23.67 6.13 -2.46
N ARG A 133 24.98 5.99 -2.55
CA ARG A 133 25.85 5.98 -1.37
C ARG A 133 27.23 6.61 -1.68
N VAL A 134 27.69 7.41 -0.75
CA VAL A 134 29.06 7.95 -0.73
C VAL A 134 29.79 7.40 0.49
N ALA A 135 30.68 6.42 0.28
CA ALA A 135 31.44 5.74 1.33
C ALA A 135 32.81 6.41 1.61
N THR A 136 32.97 7.63 1.15
CA THR A 136 34.21 8.42 1.34
C THR A 136 33.88 9.86 1.72
N ALA A 137 34.86 10.62 2.14
CA ALA A 137 34.73 12.04 2.45
C ALA A 137 35.88 12.81 1.85
N ALA A 138 35.78 14.15 1.78
CA ALA A 138 36.90 14.99 1.43
C ALA A 138 38.05 14.75 2.42
N PHE A 139 39.26 14.67 1.90
CA PHE A 139 40.50 14.35 2.63
C PHE A 139 40.59 12.94 3.24
N ALA A 140 39.71 12.02 2.86
CA ALA A 140 39.79 10.62 3.23
C ALA A 140 40.72 9.84 2.29
N PRO A 141 41.48 8.83 2.80
CA PRO A 141 42.27 7.97 1.97
C PRO A 141 41.40 7.00 1.15
N VAL A 142 41.76 6.80 -0.09
CA VAL A 142 41.13 5.84 -1.01
C VAL A 142 42.19 4.93 -1.58
N GLN A 143 41.91 3.64 -1.67
CA GLN A 143 42.80 2.64 -2.27
C GLN A 143 42.30 2.28 -3.66
N ALA A 144 43.20 1.99 -4.59
CA ALA A 144 42.86 1.44 -5.90
C ALA A 144 42.10 0.13 -5.73
N GLY A 145 41.01 -0.03 -6.49
CA GLY A 145 40.07 -1.16 -6.39
C GLY A 145 38.99 -1.03 -5.33
N SER A 146 39.04 -0.01 -4.43
CA SER A 146 37.93 0.26 -3.51
C SER A 146 36.74 0.88 -4.21
N ILE A 147 35.56 0.82 -3.56
CA ILE A 147 34.31 1.35 -4.06
C ILE A 147 33.89 2.56 -3.20
N PRO A 148 34.38 3.78 -3.49
CA PRO A 148 34.04 4.97 -2.72
C PRO A 148 32.61 5.46 -2.92
N MET A 149 31.94 5.06 -4.00
CA MET A 149 30.57 5.47 -4.32
C MET A 149 29.81 4.37 -5.03
N THR A 150 28.48 4.41 -4.92
CA THR A 150 27.56 3.56 -5.67
C THR A 150 26.50 4.41 -6.35
N ILE A 151 26.24 4.16 -7.63
CA ILE A 151 25.22 4.84 -8.41
C ILE A 151 24.08 3.85 -8.64
N ALA A 152 22.88 4.24 -8.26
CA ALA A 152 21.64 3.55 -8.59
C ALA A 152 21.19 3.99 -9.99
N ALA A 153 21.03 3.02 -10.87
CA ALA A 153 20.68 3.23 -12.27
C ALA A 153 19.53 2.31 -12.71
N GLY A 154 18.98 2.58 -13.90
CA GLY A 154 17.87 1.82 -14.46
C GLY A 154 16.49 2.37 -14.05
N ALA A 155 15.46 1.59 -14.29
CA ALA A 155 14.11 1.93 -13.91
C ALA A 155 13.91 1.74 -12.39
N PRO A 156 13.14 2.60 -11.72
CA PRO A 156 12.78 2.36 -10.33
C PRO A 156 11.87 1.14 -10.24
N GLU A 157 12.14 0.27 -9.27
CA GLU A 157 11.30 -0.85 -8.87
C GLU A 157 10.86 -0.64 -7.45
N ILE A 158 9.64 -1.05 -7.13
CA ILE A 158 9.14 -1.03 -5.78
C ILE A 158 9.23 -2.45 -5.24
N VAL A 159 9.94 -2.63 -4.14
CA VAL A 159 10.22 -3.93 -3.55
C VAL A 159 9.47 -4.05 -2.24
N PHE A 160 8.63 -5.04 -2.14
CA PHE A 160 7.88 -5.39 -0.94
C PHE A 160 8.30 -6.76 -0.43
N LEU A 161 8.18 -6.92 0.88
CA LEU A 161 8.26 -8.22 1.54
C LEU A 161 6.89 -8.53 2.12
N CYS A 162 6.31 -9.67 1.75
CA CYS A 162 5.03 -10.09 2.28
C CYS A 162 5.11 -11.48 2.89
N VAL A 163 4.21 -11.76 3.82
CA VAL A 163 4.07 -13.08 4.41
C VAL A 163 3.40 -14.04 3.42
N PRO A 164 3.59 -15.37 3.56
CA PRO A 164 3.03 -16.35 2.63
C PRO A 164 1.52 -16.25 2.44
N ALA A 165 0.78 -15.97 3.52
CA ALA A 165 -0.68 -15.85 3.46
C ALA A 165 -1.15 -14.74 2.51
N ASP A 166 -0.49 -13.59 2.54
CA ASP A 166 -0.82 -12.47 1.66
C ASP A 166 -0.36 -12.73 0.21
N ALA A 167 0.75 -13.45 0.05
CA ALA A 167 1.30 -13.78 -1.27
C ALA A 167 0.45 -14.78 -2.07
N GLU A 168 -0.37 -15.60 -1.40
CA GLU A 168 -1.27 -16.57 -2.07
C GLU A 168 -2.31 -15.88 -2.94
N ASP A 169 -2.74 -14.69 -2.57
CA ASP A 169 -3.75 -13.92 -3.29
C ASP A 169 -3.16 -12.98 -4.34
N VAL A 170 -1.84 -12.79 -4.37
CA VAL A 170 -1.16 -11.91 -5.31
C VAL A 170 -0.73 -12.65 -6.58
N ARG A 171 -0.96 -12.04 -7.74
CA ARG A 171 -0.56 -12.57 -9.05
C ARG A 171 0.18 -11.50 -9.86
N VAL A 172 1.10 -11.96 -10.71
CA VAL A 172 1.79 -11.08 -11.67
C VAL A 172 0.76 -10.44 -12.61
N GLY A 173 0.91 -9.15 -12.85
CA GLY A 173 0.02 -8.36 -13.69
C GLY A 173 -1.10 -7.62 -12.93
N GLN A 174 -1.29 -7.90 -11.64
CA GLN A 174 -2.26 -7.15 -10.83
C GLN A 174 -1.84 -5.69 -10.64
N LEU A 175 -2.84 -4.83 -10.57
CA LEU A 175 -2.66 -3.41 -10.29
C LEU A 175 -2.54 -3.17 -8.80
N ALA A 176 -1.65 -2.25 -8.43
CA ALA A 176 -1.45 -1.79 -7.08
C ALA A 176 -1.56 -0.26 -7.02
N ASP A 177 -2.30 0.24 -6.06
CA ASP A 177 -2.33 1.65 -5.67
C ASP A 177 -1.14 1.93 -4.74
N ILE A 178 -0.32 2.90 -5.09
CA ILE A 178 0.89 3.26 -4.34
C ILE A 178 0.67 4.54 -3.57
N SER A 179 0.92 4.48 -2.28
CA SER A 179 0.86 5.62 -1.36
C SER A 179 2.16 5.78 -0.58
N THR A 180 2.41 7.01 -0.14
CA THR A 180 3.53 7.37 0.72
C THR A 180 3.00 8.27 1.83
N ASN A 181 3.22 7.88 3.08
CA ASN A 181 2.66 8.59 4.24
C ASN A 181 1.14 8.84 4.14
N GLY A 182 0.40 7.84 3.68
CA GLY A 182 -1.06 7.92 3.49
C GLY A 182 -1.53 8.79 2.32
N LYS A 183 -0.61 9.31 1.48
CA LYS A 183 -0.95 10.10 0.30
C LYS A 183 -0.77 9.25 -0.95
N HIS A 184 -1.84 9.15 -1.76
CA HIS A 184 -1.79 8.49 -3.06
C HIS A 184 -0.75 9.15 -3.98
N CYS A 185 0.10 8.33 -4.60
CA CYS A 185 1.19 8.75 -5.48
C CYS A 185 0.96 8.33 -6.94
N GLY A 186 0.28 7.22 -7.17
CA GLY A 186 0.03 6.66 -8.49
C GLY A 186 -0.12 5.15 -8.45
N TYR A 187 -0.01 4.50 -9.60
CA TYR A 187 -0.21 3.07 -9.75
C TYR A 187 1.07 2.35 -10.16
N ALA A 188 1.15 1.09 -9.77
CA ALA A 188 2.19 0.16 -10.20
C ALA A 188 1.58 -1.19 -10.56
N THR A 189 2.34 -2.02 -11.27
CA THR A 189 1.91 -3.37 -11.65
C THR A 189 2.84 -4.40 -11.03
N VAL A 190 2.30 -5.49 -10.50
CA VAL A 190 3.09 -6.61 -9.98
C VAL A 190 3.87 -7.25 -11.13
N ALA A 191 5.18 -7.07 -11.13
CA ALA A 191 6.08 -7.58 -12.17
C ALA A 191 6.61 -8.97 -11.84
N SER A 192 6.91 -9.27 -10.58
CA SER A 192 7.37 -10.59 -10.16
C SER A 192 7.09 -10.89 -8.70
N ILE A 193 6.96 -12.19 -8.41
CA ILE A 193 6.77 -12.74 -7.07
C ILE A 193 7.84 -13.83 -6.90
N LYS A 194 8.74 -13.66 -5.93
CA LYS A 194 9.84 -14.61 -5.69
C LYS A 194 9.85 -15.06 -4.24
N PRO A 195 9.87 -16.38 -3.98
CA PRO A 195 10.04 -16.87 -2.62
C PRO A 195 11.44 -16.45 -2.11
N MET A 196 11.52 -16.06 -0.86
CA MET A 196 12.73 -15.69 -0.16
C MET A 196 12.80 -16.45 1.17
N ILE A 197 13.94 -17.07 1.43
CA ILE A 197 14.20 -17.74 2.70
C ILE A 197 14.98 -16.74 3.56
N ALA A 198 14.33 -16.16 4.55
CA ALA A 198 14.99 -15.37 5.58
C ALA A 198 15.16 -16.22 6.83
N GLU A 199 16.26 -16.11 7.50
CA GLU A 199 16.85 -16.95 8.58
C GLU A 199 15.93 -17.81 9.47
N ASN A 200 14.60 -17.63 9.50
CA ASN A 200 13.62 -18.49 10.18
C ASN A 200 12.17 -18.30 9.71
N SER A 201 11.94 -17.60 8.62
CA SER A 201 10.58 -17.41 8.07
C SER A 201 10.59 -17.45 6.56
N SER A 202 9.57 -18.09 6.00
CA SER A 202 9.29 -17.97 4.57
C SER A 202 8.68 -16.59 4.33
N ALA A 203 9.20 -15.88 3.34
CA ALA A 203 8.68 -14.60 2.89
C ALA A 203 8.65 -14.59 1.34
N TYR A 204 7.86 -13.71 0.78
CA TYR A 204 7.86 -13.47 -0.65
C TYR A 204 8.34 -12.06 -0.93
N ARG A 205 9.24 -11.92 -1.90
CA ARG A 205 9.65 -10.65 -2.45
C ARG A 205 8.77 -10.34 -3.64
N LEU A 206 7.97 -9.29 -3.51
CA LEU A 206 7.18 -8.73 -4.61
C LEU A 206 7.97 -7.60 -5.24
N ILE A 207 8.01 -7.58 -6.56
CA ILE A 207 8.59 -6.48 -7.32
C ILE A 207 7.46 -5.86 -8.15
N LEU A 208 7.23 -4.58 -7.95
CA LEU A 208 6.25 -3.80 -8.69
C LEU A 208 6.97 -2.80 -9.58
N THR A 209 6.50 -2.69 -10.80
CA THR A 209 6.98 -1.69 -11.76
C THR A 209 6.02 -0.51 -11.76
N PRO A 210 6.50 0.72 -11.48
CA PRO A 210 5.70 1.92 -11.57
C PRO A 210 5.10 2.10 -12.97
N GLN A 211 3.84 2.56 -13.02
CA GLN A 211 3.24 2.98 -14.28
C GLN A 211 3.67 4.40 -14.67
N ASP A 212 3.40 4.78 -15.91
CA ASP A 212 3.76 6.08 -16.47
C ASP A 212 3.25 7.24 -15.58
N GLY A 213 4.16 8.17 -15.29
CA GLY A 213 3.87 9.33 -14.45
C GLY A 213 4.20 9.18 -12.98
N LEU A 214 4.44 7.96 -12.46
CA LEU A 214 4.86 7.75 -11.09
C LEU A 214 6.38 7.96 -10.96
N THR A 215 6.77 9.07 -10.36
CA THR A 215 8.18 9.39 -10.09
C THR A 215 8.46 9.21 -8.61
N LEU A 216 9.21 8.19 -8.28
CA LEU A 216 9.62 7.87 -6.91
C LEU A 216 11.15 7.96 -6.80
N SER A 217 11.61 8.49 -5.69
CA SER A 217 13.05 8.51 -5.37
C SER A 217 13.46 7.22 -4.66
N PRO A 218 14.69 6.71 -4.87
CA PRO A 218 15.16 5.52 -4.16
C PRO A 218 15.26 5.77 -2.66
N GLY A 219 15.02 4.71 -1.88
CA GLY A 219 15.07 4.75 -0.42
C GLY A 219 13.81 5.31 0.26
N ILE A 220 12.79 5.69 -0.50
CA ILE A 220 11.49 6.11 0.06
C ILE A 220 10.69 4.85 0.42
N GLU A 221 10.12 4.86 1.62
CA GLU A 221 9.13 3.88 2.05
C GLU A 221 7.79 4.15 1.36
N VAL A 222 7.17 3.10 0.87
CA VAL A 222 5.89 3.13 0.17
C VAL A 222 4.98 2.02 0.66
N GLU A 223 3.71 2.30 0.64
CA GLU A 223 2.64 1.33 0.89
C GLU A 223 1.95 1.02 -0.43
N ALA A 224 1.55 -0.22 -0.63
CA ALA A 224 0.78 -0.62 -1.79
C ALA A 224 -0.48 -1.38 -1.38
N GLN A 225 -1.59 -1.05 -2.02
CA GLN A 225 -2.84 -1.80 -1.98
C GLN A 225 -2.97 -2.57 -3.30
N ILE A 226 -2.63 -3.86 -3.29
CA ILE A 226 -2.67 -4.72 -4.48
C ILE A 226 -4.09 -5.24 -4.64
N THR A 227 -4.71 -5.03 -5.81
CA THR A 227 -6.01 -5.58 -6.15
C THR A 227 -5.89 -7.08 -6.39
N ALA A 228 -6.24 -7.89 -5.39
CA ALA A 228 -6.18 -9.35 -5.46
C ALA A 228 -7.33 -9.92 -6.29
N GLU A 229 -8.54 -9.50 -5.98
CA GLU A 229 -9.75 -9.92 -6.67
C GLU A 229 -10.66 -8.73 -6.91
N TYR A 230 -11.27 -8.68 -8.09
CA TYR A 230 -12.23 -7.65 -8.46
C TYR A 230 -13.46 -8.30 -9.09
N HIS A 231 -14.61 -8.09 -8.47
CA HIS A 231 -15.90 -8.54 -8.97
C HIS A 231 -16.82 -7.35 -9.22
N ALA A 232 -17.19 -7.18 -10.47
CA ALA A 232 -18.08 -6.11 -10.89
C ALA A 232 -19.52 -6.60 -10.95
N GLN A 233 -20.46 -5.68 -10.69
CA GLN A 233 -21.91 -5.92 -10.85
C GLN A 233 -22.45 -7.07 -9.98
N VAL A 234 -21.88 -7.26 -8.80
CA VAL A 234 -22.36 -8.21 -7.78
C VAL A 234 -23.31 -7.51 -6.82
N THR A 235 -24.20 -8.27 -6.20
CA THR A 235 -25.13 -7.73 -5.18
C THR A 235 -24.38 -7.41 -3.91
N THR A 236 -24.38 -6.14 -3.49
CA THR A 236 -23.60 -5.66 -2.34
C THR A 236 -24.49 -5.07 -1.27
N LEU A 237 -24.03 -5.19 -0.04
CA LEU A 237 -24.56 -4.53 1.14
C LEU A 237 -23.41 -3.93 1.95
N PRO A 238 -23.60 -2.77 2.58
CA PRO A 238 -22.64 -2.27 3.55
C PRO A 238 -22.55 -3.23 4.76
N LEU A 239 -21.34 -3.40 5.32
CA LEU A 239 -21.12 -4.27 6.47
C LEU A 239 -21.98 -3.87 7.67
N SER A 240 -22.36 -2.59 7.79
CA SER A 240 -23.28 -2.08 8.82
C SER A 240 -24.71 -2.63 8.73
N ALA A 241 -25.09 -3.25 7.60
CA ALA A 241 -26.40 -3.89 7.42
C ALA A 241 -26.39 -5.41 7.73
N ILE A 242 -25.25 -5.96 8.11
CA ILE A 242 -25.06 -7.38 8.43
C ILE A 242 -24.84 -7.53 9.92
N THR A 243 -25.56 -8.45 10.55
CA THR A 243 -25.41 -8.73 11.98
C THR A 243 -24.13 -9.54 12.24
N PRO A 244 -23.61 -9.58 13.48
CA PRO A 244 -22.47 -10.42 13.84
C PRO A 244 -22.68 -11.93 13.59
N ASP A 245 -23.93 -12.38 13.50
CA ASP A 245 -24.32 -13.77 13.22
C ASP A 245 -24.45 -14.05 11.72
N GLU A 246 -23.95 -13.15 10.85
CA GLU A 246 -24.01 -13.25 9.39
C GLU A 246 -25.45 -13.32 8.86
N THR A 247 -26.38 -12.62 9.52
CA THR A 247 -27.79 -12.49 9.09
C THR A 247 -28.09 -11.03 8.69
N VAL A 248 -29.19 -10.84 7.98
CA VAL A 248 -29.75 -9.53 7.66
C VAL A 248 -31.21 -9.47 8.01
N TRP A 249 -31.70 -8.31 8.41
CA TRP A 249 -33.10 -8.07 8.68
C TRP A 249 -33.79 -7.54 7.41
N TRP A 250 -34.41 -8.44 6.65
CA TRP A 250 -35.17 -8.11 5.44
C TRP A 250 -36.48 -7.43 5.82
N ILE A 251 -36.81 -6.35 5.11
CA ILE A 251 -38.08 -5.61 5.24
C ILE A 251 -38.99 -5.97 4.06
N ALA A 252 -40.01 -6.74 4.32
CA ALA A 252 -41.04 -7.09 3.35
C ALA A 252 -42.40 -6.59 3.84
N ASP A 253 -43.12 -5.81 3.06
CA ASP A 253 -44.44 -5.24 3.39
C ASP A 253 -44.44 -4.54 4.78
N GLY A 254 -43.34 -3.90 5.16
CA GLY A 254 -43.19 -3.22 6.44
C GLY A 254 -43.00 -4.18 7.63
N ILE A 255 -42.64 -5.44 7.40
CA ILE A 255 -42.36 -6.45 8.44
C ILE A 255 -40.92 -6.87 8.35
N CYS A 256 -40.21 -6.89 9.50
CA CYS A 256 -38.85 -7.41 9.59
C CYS A 256 -38.84 -8.94 9.68
N THR A 257 -38.01 -9.55 8.87
CA THR A 257 -37.74 -10.98 8.87
C THR A 257 -36.24 -11.21 8.83
N GLU A 258 -35.74 -11.98 9.76
CA GLU A 258 -34.32 -12.34 9.78
C GLU A 258 -34.05 -13.46 8.75
N ILE A 259 -33.06 -13.23 7.88
CA ILE A 259 -32.63 -14.18 6.86
C ILE A 259 -31.09 -14.26 6.85
N PRO A 260 -30.50 -15.41 6.49
CA PRO A 260 -29.04 -15.51 6.34
C PRO A 260 -28.54 -14.60 5.22
N ALA A 261 -27.44 -13.89 5.47
CA ALA A 261 -26.85 -12.97 4.49
C ALA A 261 -26.22 -13.71 3.30
N GLN A 262 -25.77 -14.95 3.50
CA GLN A 262 -25.01 -15.75 2.50
C GLN A 262 -23.87 -14.91 1.89
N ILE A 263 -22.93 -14.53 2.73
CA ILE A 263 -21.77 -13.72 2.35
C ILE A 263 -20.84 -14.56 1.48
N VAL A 264 -20.51 -14.04 0.29
CA VAL A 264 -19.58 -14.66 -0.65
C VAL A 264 -18.17 -14.11 -0.41
N GLN A 265 -18.08 -12.76 -0.26
CA GLN A 265 -16.82 -12.04 -0.06
C GLN A 265 -17.10 -10.69 0.60
N THR A 266 -16.12 -10.17 1.33
CA THR A 266 -16.16 -8.85 1.94
C THR A 266 -14.99 -7.99 1.49
N ASP A 267 -15.22 -6.67 1.43
CA ASP A 267 -14.16 -5.67 1.40
C ASP A 267 -14.18 -4.82 2.69
N GLU A 268 -13.49 -3.68 2.71
CA GLU A 268 -13.40 -2.82 3.91
C GLU A 268 -14.75 -2.25 4.37
N ASN A 269 -15.70 -2.04 3.46
CA ASN A 269 -16.96 -1.34 3.73
C ASN A 269 -18.21 -2.14 3.39
N SER A 270 -18.09 -3.13 2.51
CA SER A 270 -19.22 -3.83 1.89
C SER A 270 -19.01 -5.34 1.86
N ALA A 271 -20.11 -6.06 1.72
CA ALA A 271 -20.11 -7.49 1.50
C ALA A 271 -20.86 -7.83 0.18
N TRP A 272 -20.29 -8.75 -0.59
CA TRP A 272 -21.02 -9.44 -1.65
C TRP A 272 -21.90 -10.50 -1.01
N VAL A 273 -23.22 -10.35 -1.23
CA VAL A 273 -24.23 -11.23 -0.65
C VAL A 273 -25.01 -11.93 -1.75
N SER A 274 -25.45 -13.16 -1.49
CA SER A 274 -26.29 -13.91 -2.43
C SER A 274 -27.77 -13.62 -2.16
N LEU A 275 -28.16 -12.33 -2.22
CA LEU A 275 -29.54 -11.87 -2.01
C LEU A 275 -30.09 -11.24 -3.29
N PRO A 276 -31.42 -11.26 -3.49
CA PRO A 276 -32.03 -10.59 -4.64
C PRO A 276 -31.80 -9.08 -4.65
N GLU A 277 -31.53 -8.52 -5.82
CA GLU A 277 -31.42 -7.07 -6.02
C GLU A 277 -32.73 -6.35 -5.66
N GLY A 278 -32.63 -5.18 -5.06
CA GLY A 278 -33.77 -4.30 -4.77
C GLY A 278 -34.50 -4.57 -3.48
N ILE A 279 -34.16 -5.61 -2.73
CA ILE A 279 -34.74 -5.82 -1.39
C ILE A 279 -34.18 -4.79 -0.41
N SER A 280 -35.02 -4.35 0.54
CA SER A 280 -34.61 -3.45 1.62
C SER A 280 -34.25 -4.23 2.88
N VAL A 281 -33.13 -3.92 3.48
CA VAL A 281 -32.68 -4.50 4.75
C VAL A 281 -32.40 -3.40 5.76
N VAL A 282 -32.50 -3.72 7.04
CA VAL A 282 -32.18 -2.79 8.13
C VAL A 282 -30.69 -2.50 8.14
N ASN A 283 -30.33 -1.23 8.32
CA ASN A 283 -28.95 -0.78 8.43
C ASN A 283 -28.63 -0.30 9.85
N GLY A 284 -27.91 -1.08 10.63
CA GLY A 284 -27.60 -0.81 12.03
C GLY A 284 -28.77 -1.03 12.97
N GLU A 285 -28.61 -0.75 14.26
CA GLU A 285 -29.63 -0.83 15.33
C GLU A 285 -30.41 -2.16 15.41
N PHE A 286 -29.72 -3.28 15.19
CA PHE A 286 -30.32 -4.63 15.15
C PHE A 286 -30.97 -5.06 16.47
N ASP A 287 -30.50 -4.53 17.61
CA ASP A 287 -30.96 -4.90 18.96
C ASP A 287 -32.47 -4.69 19.14
N ARG A 288 -33.07 -3.85 18.32
CA ARG A 288 -34.49 -3.56 18.33
C ARG A 288 -35.31 -4.41 17.37
N CYS A 289 -34.67 -5.09 16.43
CA CYS A 289 -35.34 -5.92 15.45
C CYS A 289 -35.78 -7.25 16.06
N GLN A 290 -37.00 -7.65 15.79
CA GLN A 290 -37.57 -8.95 16.17
C GLN A 290 -38.38 -9.51 15.01
N GLN A 291 -38.40 -10.81 14.89
CA GLN A 291 -39.15 -11.51 13.87
C GLN A 291 -40.65 -11.11 13.85
N GLY A 292 -41.12 -10.64 12.71
CA GLY A 292 -42.55 -10.26 12.51
C GLY A 292 -42.93 -8.89 13.04
N VAL A 293 -41.99 -8.07 13.53
CA VAL A 293 -42.28 -6.70 13.99
C VAL A 293 -42.50 -5.79 12.78
N ARG A 294 -43.51 -4.91 12.89
CA ARG A 294 -43.72 -3.86 11.89
C ARG A 294 -42.72 -2.75 12.04
N VAL A 295 -42.14 -2.34 10.93
CA VAL A 295 -41.15 -1.25 10.87
C VAL A 295 -41.57 -0.18 9.87
N TRP A 296 -41.09 1.02 10.10
CA TRP A 296 -41.20 2.14 9.18
C TRP A 296 -39.80 2.57 8.77
N ILE A 297 -39.58 2.73 7.49
CA ILE A 297 -38.30 3.18 6.95
C ILE A 297 -38.20 4.69 7.16
N ALA A 298 -37.15 5.16 7.84
CA ALA A 298 -36.88 6.58 8.04
C ALA A 298 -36.72 7.28 6.68
N GLU A 299 -37.46 8.37 6.48
CA GLU A 299 -37.27 9.21 5.28
C GLU A 299 -35.91 9.91 5.37
N GLY A 300 -35.00 9.59 4.44
CA GLY A 300 -33.69 10.25 4.34
C GLY A 300 -32.50 9.31 4.26
N THR A 301 -32.71 8.01 4.18
CA THR A 301 -31.63 7.06 3.88
C THR A 301 -31.51 6.90 2.36
N PRO A 302 -30.31 7.21 1.74
CA PRO A 302 -30.08 7.10 0.32
C PRO A 302 -30.14 5.65 -0.15
#